data_2667ab6b764bc36b654dfec5b9b52668
#
_entry.id   2667ab6b764bc36b654dfec5b9b52668
#
_cell.length_a   1.000
_cell.length_b   1.000
_cell.length_c   1.000
_cell.angle_alpha   90.00
_cell.angle_beta   90.00
_cell.angle_gamma   90.00
#
_symmetry.space_group_name_H-M   'P 1'
#
loop_
_entity.id
_entity.type
_entity.pdbx_description
1 polymer ?
#
loop_
_entity_poly.entity_id
_entity_poly.type
_entity_poly.pdbx_seq_one_letter_code
_entity_poly.pdbx_strand_id
1 'polypeptide(L)'
;MATAASAGAAPSTAPQAQRGWPLYARLCLPCHGARGDGHGPAAPYVSPAPRAFTRGEMKWRSVPVGQPASEDDVRATIALGAPGTAMPAFTALTADQEDDLIAVVRAFAPAAVAATDAAPPTIDLGEPPPPDPDRGAALWRTKGCPACHGPAADGHGPSSFALRAPPYDLNTLLHRPREPGPDAYRRAAATSIATGLTGTAMPTFAGSLPAADIWALADHVVAISRGADRRNLPAQAIAADRARPLAAATWPGLGDSDEVAVFGGPIAPQGPPPPQLAPAQASLRARQCERCHAKQVREWNGSLHRGAASPGLLAQTEYELPATDRARCLSCHAPLAEQAGDPALRADGVSCAGCHVRGWVRRGPPSIAPTLLSLPDYPLVTTGLYERSDFCLPCHQLPPRDAVAGRPLLDTYREWLAGPYLPRGVQCQHCHLPNREHSMLGVHDPDTFRQAVQLTTDAHRRAGTVTAVAALTNIGAGHALPTTATPAAWLTLSLLDARGQPIPGATTRYRIGRDVWFDGQWHERADTRIPPGETVTVARAWTAGRTAEATTARFTLEVHPDAFYEQFYAARLPHARDPAQRALYQQALARATGSHYIAEQRDVPIATKR
;
A
#
# COMPACT_ATOMS: atom_id res chain seq x y z
N MET A 1 3.69 35.68 14.81
CA MET A 1 2.22 35.85 14.70
C MET A 1 1.78 35.16 13.41
N ALA A 2 1.45 33.88 13.51
CA ALA A 2 0.87 33.16 12.39
C ALA A 2 -0.63 33.44 12.37
N THR A 3 -1.08 34.08 11.32
CA THR A 3 -2.50 34.32 11.06
C THR A 3 -3.23 32.98 10.99
N ALA A 4 -4.10 32.75 11.96
CA ALA A 4 -5.04 31.64 11.92
C ALA A 4 -5.85 31.73 10.62
N ALA A 5 -5.64 30.77 9.71
CA ALA A 5 -6.50 30.64 8.55
C ALA A 5 -7.89 30.30 9.07
N SER A 6 -8.83 31.25 8.94
CA SER A 6 -10.23 31.06 9.29
C SER A 6 -10.74 29.81 8.56
N ALA A 7 -11.32 28.87 9.29
CA ALA A 7 -12.07 27.77 8.71
C ALA A 7 -13.16 28.37 7.83
N GLY A 8 -13.01 28.21 6.51
CA GLY A 8 -13.98 28.72 5.55
C GLY A 8 -15.35 28.11 5.83
N ALA A 9 -16.39 28.94 5.81
CA ALA A 9 -17.77 28.45 5.83
C ALA A 9 -17.99 27.49 4.65
N ALA A 10 -18.96 26.59 4.76
CA ALA A 10 -19.36 25.73 3.65
C ALA A 10 -19.57 26.57 2.38
N PRO A 11 -19.11 26.10 1.22
CA PRO A 11 -19.09 26.89 -0.02
C PRO A 11 -20.48 27.24 -0.56
N SER A 12 -21.55 26.68 0.04
CA SER A 12 -22.93 26.87 -0.38
C SER A 12 -23.86 26.87 0.83
N THR A 13 -24.93 27.64 0.73
CA THR A 13 -26.06 27.62 1.67
C THR A 13 -27.04 26.47 1.40
N ALA A 14 -26.83 25.67 0.34
CA ALA A 14 -27.67 24.51 0.04
C ALA A 14 -27.63 23.51 1.21
N PRO A 15 -28.77 23.06 1.74
CA PRO A 15 -28.82 22.22 2.93
C PRO A 15 -28.00 20.93 2.81
N GLN A 16 -27.97 20.33 1.62
CA GLN A 16 -27.21 19.12 1.34
C GLN A 16 -25.70 19.35 1.41
N ALA A 17 -25.19 20.44 0.84
CA ALA A 17 -23.78 20.81 0.93
C ALA A 17 -23.39 21.16 2.39
N GLN A 18 -24.29 21.74 3.16
CA GLN A 18 -24.06 22.01 4.58
C GLN A 18 -23.95 20.70 5.40
N ARG A 19 -24.78 19.71 5.13
CA ARG A 19 -24.65 18.37 5.77
C ARG A 19 -23.37 17.66 5.36
N GLY A 20 -22.95 17.77 4.11
CA GLY A 20 -21.74 17.14 3.59
C GLY A 20 -20.45 17.80 4.06
N TRP A 21 -20.51 19.07 4.48
CA TRP A 21 -19.31 19.84 4.85
C TRP A 21 -18.47 19.21 5.97
N PRO A 22 -19.01 18.74 7.09
CA PRO A 22 -18.22 18.09 8.12
C PRO A 22 -17.51 16.83 7.59
N LEU A 23 -18.16 16.09 6.71
CA LEU A 23 -17.58 14.90 6.10
C LEU A 23 -16.47 15.28 5.10
N TYR A 24 -16.72 16.28 4.25
CA TYR A 24 -15.71 16.86 3.36
C TYR A 24 -14.49 17.37 4.13
N ALA A 25 -14.72 18.13 5.19
CA ALA A 25 -13.67 18.67 6.03
C ALA A 25 -12.80 17.56 6.64
N ARG A 26 -13.41 16.41 6.94
CA ARG A 26 -12.71 15.26 7.49
C ARG A 26 -11.96 14.42 6.46
N LEU A 27 -12.52 14.21 5.27
CA LEU A 27 -12.03 13.23 4.30
C LEU A 27 -11.32 13.86 3.10
N CYS A 28 -11.73 15.03 2.68
CA CYS A 28 -11.35 15.60 1.39
C CYS A 28 -10.50 16.86 1.51
N LEU A 29 -10.83 17.73 2.48
CA LEU A 29 -10.14 19.00 2.72
C LEU A 29 -8.62 18.86 2.88
N PRO A 30 -8.06 17.85 3.57
CA PRO A 30 -6.62 17.73 3.72
C PRO A 30 -5.85 17.77 2.40
N CYS A 31 -6.43 17.22 1.34
CA CYS A 31 -5.85 17.23 0.00
C CYS A 31 -6.43 18.34 -0.88
N HIS A 32 -7.77 18.48 -0.89
CA HIS A 32 -8.47 19.35 -1.83
C HIS A 32 -8.65 20.78 -1.35
N GLY A 33 -8.34 21.08 -0.08
CA GLY A 33 -8.42 22.43 0.50
C GLY A 33 -9.83 22.86 0.90
N ALA A 34 -9.91 23.87 1.79
CA ALA A 34 -11.18 24.40 2.27
C ALA A 34 -11.98 25.12 1.18
N ARG A 35 -11.31 25.52 0.10
CA ARG A 35 -11.95 26.17 -1.07
C ARG A 35 -12.11 25.23 -2.26
N GLY A 36 -11.76 23.96 -2.11
CA GLY A 36 -11.78 23.00 -3.22
C GLY A 36 -10.77 23.32 -4.33
N ASP A 37 -9.72 24.07 -4.02
CA ASP A 37 -8.72 24.59 -4.95
C ASP A 37 -7.50 23.66 -5.13
N GLY A 38 -7.52 22.48 -4.50
CA GLY A 38 -6.45 21.51 -4.57
C GLY A 38 -5.24 21.85 -3.68
N HIS A 39 -5.35 22.86 -2.81
CA HIS A 39 -4.28 23.34 -1.93
C HIS A 39 -4.56 23.02 -0.46
N GLY A 40 -4.99 21.78 -0.19
CA GLY A 40 -5.08 21.29 1.18
C GLY A 40 -3.70 21.14 1.81
N PRO A 41 -3.62 21.07 3.15
CA PRO A 41 -2.34 20.96 3.87
C PRO A 41 -1.51 19.72 3.49
N ALA A 42 -2.13 18.66 3.01
CA ALA A 42 -1.43 17.46 2.52
C ALA A 42 -1.03 17.56 1.03
N ALA A 43 -1.55 18.54 0.29
CA ALA A 43 -1.30 18.66 -1.15
C ALA A 43 0.18 18.75 -1.55
N PRO A 44 1.07 19.46 -0.81
CA PRO A 44 2.49 19.51 -1.15
C PRO A 44 3.21 18.17 -1.06
N TYR A 45 2.64 17.21 -0.35
CA TYR A 45 3.26 15.91 -0.06
C TYR A 45 2.75 14.77 -0.93
N VAL A 46 1.91 15.05 -1.92
CA VAL A 46 1.31 14.04 -2.80
C VAL A 46 1.54 14.35 -4.28
N SER A 47 1.80 13.32 -5.06
CA SER A 47 1.93 13.44 -6.52
C SER A 47 1.11 12.32 -7.20
N PRO A 48 0.36 12.62 -8.25
CA PRO A 48 0.06 13.96 -8.77
C PRO A 48 -0.70 14.81 -7.74
N ALA A 49 -0.58 16.15 -7.86
CA ALA A 49 -1.27 17.08 -6.99
C ALA A 49 -2.80 16.87 -7.01
N PRO A 50 -3.48 17.12 -5.88
CA PRO A 50 -4.93 17.01 -5.82
C PRO A 50 -5.60 17.95 -6.83
N ARG A 51 -6.74 17.51 -7.36
CA ARG A 51 -7.51 18.33 -8.32
C ARG A 51 -8.11 19.54 -7.64
N ALA A 52 -8.06 20.66 -8.36
CA ALA A 52 -8.82 21.84 -8.02
C ALA A 52 -10.24 21.70 -8.57
N PHE A 53 -11.21 21.48 -7.71
CA PHE A 53 -12.62 21.45 -8.14
C PHE A 53 -13.05 22.77 -8.77
N THR A 54 -12.55 23.88 -8.23
CA THR A 54 -12.82 25.25 -8.73
C THR A 54 -12.43 25.47 -10.19
N ARG A 55 -11.61 24.60 -10.79
CA ARG A 55 -11.27 24.64 -12.21
C ARG A 55 -12.18 23.76 -13.06
N GLY A 56 -13.12 23.03 -12.46
CA GLY A 56 -13.97 22.10 -13.17
C GLY A 56 -13.25 20.85 -13.71
N GLU A 57 -12.08 20.55 -13.18
CA GLU A 57 -11.20 19.46 -13.65
C GLU A 57 -11.66 18.10 -13.10
N MET A 58 -12.83 17.61 -13.51
CA MET A 58 -13.29 16.25 -13.17
C MET A 58 -12.57 15.25 -14.07
N LYS A 59 -11.68 14.42 -13.50
CA LYS A 59 -10.73 13.58 -14.24
C LYS A 59 -11.43 12.49 -15.03
N TRP A 60 -12.24 11.69 -14.36
CA TRP A 60 -12.96 10.60 -14.98
C TRP A 60 -14.41 10.98 -15.23
N ARG A 61 -14.81 10.87 -16.48
CA ARG A 61 -16.14 11.25 -16.95
C ARG A 61 -16.66 10.20 -17.91
N SER A 62 -17.96 10.08 -17.97
CA SER A 62 -18.67 9.29 -18.99
C SER A 62 -19.27 10.16 -20.09
N VAL A 63 -19.14 11.47 -19.96
CA VAL A 63 -19.78 12.48 -20.83
C VAL A 63 -18.76 13.10 -21.80
N PRO A 64 -19.19 13.68 -22.93
CA PRO A 64 -18.30 14.33 -23.90
C PRO A 64 -17.48 15.46 -23.29
N VAL A 65 -16.32 15.74 -23.90
CA VAL A 65 -15.47 16.87 -23.54
C VAL A 65 -16.27 18.19 -23.61
N GLY A 66 -16.06 19.06 -22.62
CA GLY A 66 -16.76 20.35 -22.54
C GLY A 66 -18.11 20.28 -21.84
N GLN A 67 -18.65 19.10 -21.61
CA GLN A 67 -19.86 18.90 -20.81
C GLN A 67 -19.52 18.77 -19.32
N PRO A 68 -20.39 19.19 -18.39
CA PRO A 68 -20.21 18.94 -16.96
C PRO A 68 -20.23 17.42 -16.68
N ALA A 69 -19.42 16.98 -15.72
CA ALA A 69 -19.44 15.60 -15.25
C ALA A 69 -20.81 15.27 -14.62
N SER A 70 -21.27 14.03 -14.75
CA SER A 70 -22.46 13.58 -14.03
C SER A 70 -22.16 13.39 -12.54
N GLU A 71 -23.21 13.41 -11.71
CA GLU A 71 -23.08 13.03 -10.30
C GLU A 71 -22.54 11.61 -10.14
N ASP A 72 -22.92 10.68 -11.02
CA ASP A 72 -22.42 9.30 -11.03
C ASP A 72 -20.92 9.23 -11.34
N ASP A 73 -20.38 10.14 -12.16
CA ASP A 73 -18.94 10.23 -12.39
C ASP A 73 -18.18 10.61 -11.11
N VAL A 74 -18.72 11.57 -10.36
CA VAL A 74 -18.15 12.02 -9.09
C VAL A 74 -18.30 10.93 -8.04
N ARG A 75 -19.49 10.32 -7.92
CA ARG A 75 -19.78 9.20 -7.03
C ARG A 75 -18.81 8.04 -7.25
N ALA A 76 -18.67 7.60 -8.49
CA ALA A 76 -17.75 6.54 -8.85
C ALA A 76 -16.29 6.88 -8.47
N THR A 77 -15.89 8.15 -8.65
CA THR A 77 -14.55 8.61 -8.27
C THR A 77 -14.35 8.60 -6.75
N ILE A 78 -15.34 8.98 -5.97
CA ILE A 78 -15.31 8.93 -4.51
C ILE A 78 -15.26 7.45 -4.05
N ALA A 79 -16.19 6.63 -4.52
CA ALA A 79 -16.31 5.25 -4.10
C ALA A 79 -15.08 4.39 -4.47
N LEU A 80 -14.54 4.58 -5.69
CA LEU A 80 -13.45 3.76 -6.22
C LEU A 80 -12.06 4.34 -5.98
N GLY A 81 -11.98 5.61 -5.56
CA GLY A 81 -10.73 6.35 -5.46
C GLY A 81 -10.10 6.63 -6.82
N ALA A 82 -8.88 7.13 -6.78
CA ALA A 82 -8.10 7.46 -7.97
C ALA A 82 -6.82 6.60 -8.02
N PRO A 83 -6.87 5.39 -8.59
CA PRO A 83 -5.70 4.52 -8.70
C PRO A 83 -4.49 5.26 -9.29
N GLY A 84 -3.29 5.02 -8.74
CA GLY A 84 -2.06 5.72 -9.12
C GLY A 84 -1.94 7.14 -8.58
N THR A 85 -2.80 7.53 -7.66
CA THR A 85 -2.73 8.79 -6.92
C THR A 85 -2.92 8.54 -5.43
N ALA A 86 -2.73 9.58 -4.62
CA ALA A 86 -2.98 9.51 -3.18
C ALA A 86 -4.48 9.53 -2.79
N MET A 87 -5.41 9.61 -3.75
CA MET A 87 -6.85 9.61 -3.45
C MET A 87 -7.35 8.18 -3.20
N PRO A 88 -7.72 7.84 -1.96
CA PRO A 88 -8.19 6.49 -1.63
C PRO A 88 -9.62 6.24 -2.12
N ALA A 89 -10.04 4.98 -2.09
CA ALA A 89 -11.43 4.58 -2.22
C ALA A 89 -12.17 4.78 -0.89
N PHE A 90 -13.35 5.37 -0.93
CA PHE A 90 -14.18 5.64 0.25
C PHE A 90 -15.35 4.65 0.32
N THR A 91 -15.04 3.36 0.37
CA THR A 91 -16.03 2.26 0.30
C THR A 91 -16.97 2.14 1.50
N ALA A 92 -16.69 2.85 2.59
CA ALA A 92 -17.50 2.79 3.82
C ALA A 92 -18.56 3.91 3.91
N LEU A 93 -18.68 4.75 2.88
CA LEU A 93 -19.69 5.79 2.83
C LEU A 93 -21.06 5.19 2.51
N THR A 94 -22.10 5.75 3.13
CA THR A 94 -23.50 5.48 2.71
C THR A 94 -23.85 6.31 1.47
N ALA A 95 -24.88 5.91 0.74
CA ALA A 95 -25.35 6.65 -0.42
C ALA A 95 -25.68 8.12 -0.08
N ASP A 96 -26.35 8.37 1.06
CA ASP A 96 -26.66 9.72 1.53
C ASP A 96 -25.39 10.56 1.80
N GLN A 97 -24.35 9.92 2.34
CA GLN A 97 -23.05 10.58 2.60
C GLN A 97 -22.32 10.89 1.29
N GLU A 98 -22.41 10.04 0.30
CA GLU A 98 -21.88 10.29 -1.04
C GLU A 98 -22.62 11.46 -1.70
N ASP A 99 -23.95 11.48 -1.63
CA ASP A 99 -24.78 12.56 -2.16
C ASP A 99 -24.45 13.91 -1.51
N ASP A 100 -24.31 13.92 -0.20
CA ASP A 100 -23.93 15.11 0.56
C ASP A 100 -22.51 15.61 0.16
N LEU A 101 -21.56 14.70 -0.07
CA LEU A 101 -20.21 15.04 -0.56
C LEU A 101 -20.25 15.55 -2.00
N ILE A 102 -21.04 14.96 -2.89
CA ILE A 102 -21.22 15.40 -4.27
C ILE A 102 -21.78 16.82 -4.27
N ALA A 103 -22.75 17.12 -3.41
CA ALA A 103 -23.28 18.47 -3.25
C ALA A 103 -22.21 19.49 -2.83
N VAL A 104 -21.26 19.11 -1.96
CA VAL A 104 -20.12 19.97 -1.61
C VAL A 104 -19.20 20.19 -2.82
N VAL A 105 -18.84 19.13 -3.56
CA VAL A 105 -18.00 19.25 -4.76
C VAL A 105 -18.66 20.13 -5.81
N ARG A 106 -19.95 19.95 -6.05
CA ARG A 106 -20.73 20.78 -6.97
C ARG A 106 -20.78 22.24 -6.50
N ALA A 107 -20.86 22.49 -5.21
CA ALA A 107 -20.87 23.85 -4.68
C ALA A 107 -19.56 24.62 -4.95
N PHE A 108 -18.42 23.92 -5.06
CA PHE A 108 -17.16 24.53 -5.50
C PHE A 108 -17.11 24.82 -7.00
N ALA A 109 -17.81 24.03 -7.80
CA ALA A 109 -17.77 24.11 -9.26
C ALA A 109 -19.16 23.80 -9.87
N PRO A 110 -20.15 24.72 -9.74
CA PRO A 110 -21.52 24.45 -10.19
C PRO A 110 -21.64 24.13 -11.68
N ALA A 111 -20.73 24.68 -12.49
CA ALA A 111 -20.72 24.44 -13.93
C ALA A 111 -19.99 23.16 -14.33
N ALA A 112 -19.28 22.50 -13.41
CA ALA A 112 -18.44 21.34 -13.70
C ALA A 112 -19.09 20.00 -13.33
N VAL A 113 -20.13 20.02 -12.49
CA VAL A 113 -20.91 18.85 -12.07
C VAL A 113 -22.38 19.13 -12.31
N ALA A 114 -22.97 18.41 -13.24
CA ALA A 114 -24.40 18.53 -13.55
C ALA A 114 -25.26 17.95 -12.41
N ALA A 115 -26.42 18.55 -12.17
CA ALA A 115 -27.45 17.92 -11.37
C ALA A 115 -28.03 16.69 -12.11
N THR A 116 -28.54 15.72 -11.36
CA THR A 116 -29.02 14.44 -11.92
C THR A 116 -30.04 14.61 -13.04
N ASP A 117 -30.96 15.56 -12.89
CA ASP A 117 -31.99 15.87 -13.86
C ASP A 117 -31.49 16.66 -15.09
N ALA A 118 -30.28 17.21 -15.02
CA ALA A 118 -29.65 17.99 -16.08
C ALA A 118 -28.35 17.30 -16.60
N ALA A 119 -28.13 16.04 -16.26
CA ALA A 119 -26.93 15.33 -16.68
C ALA A 119 -26.88 15.17 -18.21
N PRO A 120 -25.77 15.52 -18.88
CA PRO A 120 -25.61 15.30 -20.30
C PRO A 120 -25.52 13.79 -20.60
N PRO A 121 -25.91 13.39 -21.84
CA PRO A 121 -25.82 11.98 -22.21
C PRO A 121 -24.37 11.47 -22.13
N THR A 122 -24.22 10.23 -21.69
CA THR A 122 -22.92 9.54 -21.70
C THR A 122 -22.44 9.30 -23.12
N ILE A 123 -21.12 9.15 -23.30
CA ILE A 123 -20.56 8.74 -24.59
C ILE A 123 -21.05 7.33 -24.91
N ASP A 124 -21.73 7.20 -26.05
CA ASP A 124 -22.14 5.90 -26.59
C ASP A 124 -21.03 5.36 -27.50
N LEU A 125 -20.44 4.25 -27.09
CA LEU A 125 -19.46 3.49 -27.89
C LEU A 125 -20.08 2.22 -28.50
N GLY A 126 -21.38 2.03 -28.35
CA GLY A 126 -22.09 0.82 -28.76
C GLY A 126 -21.72 -0.41 -27.90
N GLU A 127 -22.22 -1.57 -28.34
CA GLU A 127 -21.85 -2.83 -27.71
C GLU A 127 -20.38 -3.18 -27.99
N PRO A 128 -19.66 -3.75 -27.00
CA PRO A 128 -18.27 -4.16 -27.16
C PRO A 128 -18.15 -5.22 -28.29
N PRO A 129 -17.36 -4.95 -29.34
CA PRO A 129 -17.09 -5.97 -30.35
C PRO A 129 -16.22 -7.09 -29.75
N PRO A 130 -16.03 -8.22 -30.47
CA PRO A 130 -15.01 -9.20 -30.09
C PRO A 130 -13.66 -8.55 -29.83
N PRO A 131 -12.89 -8.98 -28.80
CA PRO A 131 -11.61 -8.37 -28.47
C PRO A 131 -10.59 -8.45 -29.61
N ASP A 132 -9.92 -7.33 -29.89
CA ASP A 132 -8.86 -7.23 -30.91
C ASP A 132 -7.64 -6.46 -30.37
N PRO A 133 -6.86 -7.06 -29.44
CA PRO A 133 -5.70 -6.42 -28.86
C PRO A 133 -4.56 -6.19 -29.85
N ASP A 134 -4.46 -6.96 -30.94
CA ASP A 134 -3.41 -6.80 -31.97
C ASP A 134 -3.65 -5.54 -32.79
N ARG A 135 -4.89 -5.29 -33.22
CA ARG A 135 -5.29 -4.02 -33.81
C ARG A 135 -5.05 -2.88 -32.84
N GLY A 136 -5.39 -3.07 -31.56
CA GLY A 136 -5.13 -2.09 -30.52
C GLY A 136 -3.65 -1.76 -30.38
N ALA A 137 -2.78 -2.76 -30.41
CA ALA A 137 -1.32 -2.58 -30.39
C ALA A 137 -0.80 -1.80 -31.60
N ALA A 138 -1.36 -2.03 -32.79
CA ALA A 138 -1.02 -1.28 -33.98
C ALA A 138 -1.46 0.19 -33.88
N LEU A 139 -2.69 0.43 -33.43
CA LEU A 139 -3.22 1.78 -33.17
C LEU A 139 -2.44 2.51 -32.08
N TRP A 140 -2.08 1.83 -31.01
CA TRP A 140 -1.25 2.37 -29.92
C TRP A 140 0.05 3.02 -30.46
N ARG A 141 0.73 2.31 -31.36
CA ARG A 141 1.95 2.82 -31.98
C ARG A 141 1.68 3.96 -32.97
N THR A 142 0.72 3.77 -33.89
CA THR A 142 0.44 4.72 -34.96
C THR A 142 -0.21 6.02 -34.53
N LYS A 143 -0.94 5.99 -33.39
CA LYS A 143 -1.56 7.17 -32.79
C LYS A 143 -0.67 7.87 -31.77
N GLY A 144 0.58 7.40 -31.58
CA GLY A 144 1.58 8.06 -30.76
C GLY A 144 1.39 7.92 -29.25
N CYS A 145 0.57 6.98 -28.78
CA CYS A 145 0.36 6.75 -27.34
C CYS A 145 1.67 6.55 -26.56
N PRO A 146 2.70 5.84 -27.11
CA PRO A 146 4.00 5.67 -26.46
C PRO A 146 4.73 6.98 -26.17
N ALA A 147 4.45 8.06 -26.87
CA ALA A 147 5.11 9.34 -26.63
C ALA A 147 4.88 9.84 -25.18
N CYS A 148 3.71 9.57 -24.60
CA CYS A 148 3.39 9.91 -23.22
C CYS A 148 3.46 8.68 -22.30
N HIS A 149 2.87 7.55 -22.72
CA HIS A 149 2.74 6.35 -21.90
C HIS A 149 3.99 5.45 -21.88
N GLY A 150 4.98 5.73 -22.74
CA GLY A 150 6.18 4.90 -22.88
C GLY A 150 5.96 3.68 -23.80
N PRO A 151 7.03 3.15 -24.41
CA PRO A 151 6.95 1.94 -25.24
C PRO A 151 6.55 0.71 -24.43
N ALA A 152 6.85 0.69 -23.12
CA ALA A 152 6.48 -0.33 -22.18
C ALA A 152 5.13 -0.04 -21.46
N ALA A 153 4.45 1.05 -21.84
CA ALA A 153 3.22 1.51 -21.20
C ALA A 153 3.35 1.78 -19.66
N ASP A 154 4.55 2.07 -19.21
CA ASP A 154 4.95 2.31 -17.82
C ASP A 154 4.77 3.77 -17.36
N GLY A 155 4.24 4.62 -18.23
CA GLY A 155 4.04 6.05 -17.96
C GLY A 155 5.29 6.92 -18.21
N HIS A 156 6.40 6.34 -18.67
CA HIS A 156 7.69 7.02 -18.86
C HIS A 156 8.00 7.27 -20.36
N GLY A 157 7.01 7.72 -21.11
CA GLY A 157 7.24 8.16 -22.49
C GLY A 157 8.12 9.41 -22.57
N PRO A 158 8.77 9.68 -23.73
CA PRO A 158 9.67 10.81 -23.90
C PRO A 158 9.03 12.17 -23.61
N SER A 159 7.72 12.30 -23.69
CA SER A 159 7.00 13.54 -23.36
C SER A 159 6.53 13.60 -21.89
N SER A 160 6.63 12.52 -21.13
CA SER A 160 6.03 12.42 -19.79
C SER A 160 6.62 13.40 -18.77
N PHE A 161 7.91 13.73 -18.89
CA PHE A 161 8.60 14.65 -17.98
C PHE A 161 8.08 16.09 -18.04
N ALA A 162 7.49 16.48 -19.19
CA ALA A 162 6.94 17.82 -19.39
C ALA A 162 5.46 17.93 -18.93
N LEU A 163 4.86 16.83 -18.49
CA LEU A 163 3.45 16.79 -18.16
C LEU A 163 3.22 17.13 -16.69
N ARG A 164 2.29 18.03 -16.42
CA ARG A 164 1.88 18.42 -15.06
C ARG A 164 1.35 17.22 -14.25
N ALA A 165 0.67 16.30 -14.91
CA ALA A 165 0.21 15.04 -14.34
C ALA A 165 0.81 13.91 -15.18
N PRO A 166 1.72 13.11 -14.61
CA PRO A 166 2.35 12.00 -15.33
C PRO A 166 1.30 10.97 -15.76
N PRO A 167 1.51 10.29 -16.90
CA PRO A 167 0.67 9.18 -17.32
C PRO A 167 0.73 8.04 -16.30
N TYR A 168 -0.34 7.27 -16.22
CA TYR A 168 -0.34 6.05 -15.42
C TYR A 168 0.59 5.00 -16.01
N ASP A 169 1.16 4.19 -15.12
CA ASP A 169 1.71 2.90 -15.46
C ASP A 169 0.55 1.93 -15.72
N LEU A 170 0.28 1.69 -16.99
CA LEU A 170 -0.81 0.82 -17.43
C LEU A 170 -0.53 -0.67 -17.16
N ASN A 171 0.71 -1.03 -16.80
CA ASN A 171 1.06 -2.40 -16.41
C ASN A 171 0.55 -2.73 -14.99
N THR A 172 0.47 -1.74 -14.10
CA THR A 172 0.15 -1.96 -12.69
C THR A 172 -1.26 -1.54 -12.29
N LEU A 173 -1.89 -0.67 -13.07
CA LEU A 173 -3.14 -0.02 -12.70
C LEU A 173 -4.21 -0.31 -13.73
N LEU A 174 -5.12 -1.20 -13.35
CA LEU A 174 -6.38 -1.35 -14.05
C LEU A 174 -7.32 -0.20 -13.65
N HIS A 175 -8.00 0.37 -14.63
CA HIS A 175 -9.21 1.16 -14.34
C HIS A 175 -10.16 0.31 -13.52
N ARG A 176 -10.62 0.83 -12.38
CA ARG A 176 -11.68 0.15 -11.64
C ARG A 176 -12.98 0.31 -12.42
N PRO A 177 -13.62 -0.78 -12.83
CA PRO A 177 -14.91 -0.69 -13.51
C PRO A 177 -15.96 -0.18 -12.54
N ARG A 178 -16.87 0.66 -13.05
CA ARG A 178 -18.02 1.18 -12.27
C ARG A 178 -19.04 0.08 -11.99
N GLU A 179 -19.18 -0.83 -12.94
CA GLU A 179 -20.11 -1.95 -12.86
C GLU A 179 -19.37 -3.27 -13.03
N PRO A 180 -19.75 -4.33 -12.31
CA PRO A 180 -19.19 -5.65 -12.51
C PRO A 180 -19.64 -6.23 -13.85
N GLY A 181 -18.81 -7.10 -14.44
CA GLY A 181 -19.18 -7.79 -15.68
C GLY A 181 -17.95 -8.19 -16.49
N PRO A 182 -18.13 -9.09 -17.50
CA PRO A 182 -17.03 -9.61 -18.29
C PRO A 182 -16.26 -8.51 -19.05
N ASP A 183 -16.96 -7.49 -19.52
CA ASP A 183 -16.39 -6.37 -20.26
C ASP A 183 -16.14 -5.11 -19.42
N ALA A 184 -16.31 -5.20 -18.11
CA ALA A 184 -16.26 -4.03 -17.21
C ALA A 184 -14.96 -3.23 -17.35
N TYR A 185 -13.80 -3.90 -17.41
CA TYR A 185 -12.50 -3.25 -17.58
C TYR A 185 -12.32 -2.67 -18.98
N ARG A 186 -12.82 -3.35 -20.01
CA ARG A 186 -12.81 -2.87 -21.39
C ARG A 186 -13.63 -1.57 -21.52
N ARG A 187 -14.84 -1.56 -20.95
CA ARG A 187 -15.72 -0.37 -20.95
C ARG A 187 -15.06 0.80 -20.22
N ALA A 188 -14.45 0.56 -19.04
CA ALA A 188 -13.77 1.60 -18.29
C ALA A 188 -12.56 2.19 -19.06
N ALA A 189 -11.76 1.34 -19.70
CA ALA A 189 -10.64 1.77 -20.53
C ALA A 189 -11.13 2.52 -21.79
N ALA A 190 -12.13 1.98 -22.51
CA ALA A 190 -12.71 2.59 -23.69
C ALA A 190 -13.32 3.96 -23.39
N THR A 191 -14.06 4.08 -22.29
CA THR A 191 -14.62 5.38 -21.84
C THR A 191 -13.50 6.38 -21.57
N SER A 192 -12.43 5.99 -20.85
CA SER A 192 -11.31 6.89 -20.56
C SER A 192 -10.55 7.34 -21.82
N ILE A 193 -10.40 6.45 -22.81
CA ILE A 193 -9.81 6.79 -24.10
C ILE A 193 -10.75 7.74 -24.87
N ALA A 194 -12.03 7.45 -24.91
CA ALA A 194 -13.01 8.26 -25.61
C ALA A 194 -13.12 9.67 -25.04
N THR A 195 -13.26 9.80 -23.71
CA THR A 195 -13.47 11.10 -23.03
C THR A 195 -12.17 11.88 -22.82
N GLY A 196 -11.01 11.23 -22.87
CA GLY A 196 -9.78 11.80 -22.33
C GLY A 196 -9.85 11.97 -20.81
N LEU A 197 -8.81 12.57 -20.25
CA LEU A 197 -8.72 12.80 -18.79
C LEU A 197 -8.55 14.29 -18.51
N THR A 198 -9.64 14.97 -18.17
CA THR A 198 -9.65 16.42 -17.92
C THR A 198 -8.61 16.84 -16.89
N GLY A 199 -7.92 17.93 -17.15
CA GLY A 199 -6.81 18.44 -16.33
C GLY A 199 -5.50 17.63 -16.49
N THR A 200 -5.42 16.75 -17.49
CA THR A 200 -4.20 16.08 -17.93
C THR A 200 -3.95 16.34 -19.41
N ALA A 201 -2.81 15.89 -19.92
CA ALA A 201 -2.50 15.92 -21.36
C ALA A 201 -3.17 14.79 -22.16
N MET A 202 -3.89 13.85 -21.51
CA MET A 202 -4.60 12.78 -22.21
C MET A 202 -5.79 13.35 -22.99
N PRO A 203 -5.74 13.37 -24.33
CA PRO A 203 -6.78 13.97 -25.14
C PRO A 203 -8.02 13.08 -25.23
N THR A 204 -9.14 13.65 -25.70
CA THR A 204 -10.31 12.89 -26.13
C THR A 204 -10.05 12.26 -27.49
N PHE A 205 -10.48 11.03 -27.68
CA PHE A 205 -10.45 10.35 -28.96
C PHE A 205 -11.85 10.14 -29.56
N ALA A 206 -12.92 10.42 -28.81
CA ALA A 206 -14.26 10.45 -29.36
C ALA A 206 -14.36 11.51 -30.46
N GLY A 207 -14.94 11.15 -31.60
CA GLY A 207 -15.03 12.01 -32.78
C GLY A 207 -13.77 12.05 -33.66
N SER A 208 -12.60 11.63 -33.14
CA SER A 208 -11.35 11.51 -33.94
C SER A 208 -11.01 10.06 -34.31
N LEU A 209 -11.54 9.09 -33.57
CA LEU A 209 -11.45 7.67 -33.86
C LEU A 209 -12.83 7.02 -33.92
N PRO A 210 -13.03 6.04 -34.83
CA PRO A 210 -14.22 5.19 -34.79
C PRO A 210 -14.32 4.42 -33.47
N ALA A 211 -15.52 4.13 -32.99
CA ALA A 211 -15.76 3.38 -31.76
C ALA A 211 -15.03 2.02 -31.75
N ALA A 212 -14.99 1.32 -32.88
CA ALA A 212 -14.25 0.06 -33.03
C ALA A 212 -12.73 0.20 -32.76
N ASP A 213 -12.12 1.33 -33.11
CA ASP A 213 -10.72 1.60 -32.85
C ASP A 213 -10.47 1.94 -31.36
N ILE A 214 -11.42 2.63 -30.75
CA ILE A 214 -11.39 2.90 -29.29
C ILE A 214 -11.49 1.60 -28.51
N TRP A 215 -12.36 0.68 -28.92
CA TRP A 215 -12.50 -0.65 -28.32
C TRP A 215 -11.20 -1.46 -28.48
N ALA A 216 -10.61 -1.48 -29.67
CA ALA A 216 -9.35 -2.20 -29.89
C ALA A 216 -8.20 -1.61 -29.02
N LEU A 217 -8.11 -0.29 -28.89
CA LEU A 217 -7.15 0.34 -27.96
C LEU A 217 -7.42 -0.06 -26.51
N ALA A 218 -8.70 -0.14 -26.09
CA ALA A 218 -9.07 -0.60 -24.77
C ALA A 218 -8.68 -2.07 -24.54
N ASP A 219 -8.84 -2.93 -25.56
CA ASP A 219 -8.40 -4.31 -25.53
C ASP A 219 -6.90 -4.43 -25.33
N HIS A 220 -6.11 -3.61 -26.02
CA HIS A 220 -4.67 -3.55 -25.85
C HIS A 220 -4.28 -3.10 -24.43
N VAL A 221 -4.90 -2.03 -23.91
CA VAL A 221 -4.66 -1.55 -22.54
C VAL A 221 -5.02 -2.62 -21.50
N VAL A 222 -6.13 -3.33 -21.69
CA VAL A 222 -6.53 -4.42 -20.81
C VAL A 222 -5.56 -5.61 -20.94
N ALA A 223 -5.09 -5.92 -22.14
CA ALA A 223 -4.08 -6.96 -22.35
C ALA A 223 -2.76 -6.63 -21.65
N ILE A 224 -2.25 -5.39 -21.77
CA ILE A 224 -1.07 -4.92 -21.04
C ILE A 224 -1.28 -5.10 -19.53
N SER A 225 -2.40 -4.64 -19.00
CA SER A 225 -2.64 -4.63 -17.56
C SER A 225 -2.96 -6.00 -16.95
N ARG A 226 -3.49 -6.96 -17.73
CA ARG A 226 -3.84 -8.32 -17.29
C ARG A 226 -2.83 -9.38 -17.70
N GLY A 227 -2.03 -9.11 -18.70
CA GLY A 227 -1.36 -10.13 -19.47
C GLY A 227 0.00 -10.56 -18.99
N ALA A 228 0.57 -11.39 -19.88
CA ALA A 228 1.92 -11.89 -19.84
C ALA A 228 2.98 -10.77 -19.81
N ASP A 229 2.64 -9.58 -20.27
CA ASP A 229 3.53 -8.42 -20.32
C ASP A 229 3.77 -7.74 -18.95
N ARG A 230 2.97 -8.02 -17.93
CA ARG A 230 3.37 -7.75 -16.54
C ARG A 230 4.66 -8.48 -16.16
N ARG A 231 5.00 -9.56 -16.84
CA ARG A 231 6.26 -10.30 -16.71
C ARG A 231 7.43 -9.56 -17.36
N ASN A 232 7.13 -8.63 -18.25
CA ASN A 232 8.07 -7.77 -18.97
C ASN A 232 7.93 -6.30 -18.56
N LEU A 233 7.50 -6.00 -17.35
CA LEU A 233 7.93 -4.75 -16.73
C LEU A 233 9.44 -4.75 -16.93
N PRO A 234 9.98 -3.89 -17.81
CA PRO A 234 11.34 -4.10 -18.24
C PRO A 234 12.19 -4.12 -16.99
N ALA A 235 12.91 -5.21 -16.78
CA ALA A 235 14.00 -5.26 -15.81
C ALA A 235 14.89 -4.00 -15.95
N GLN A 236 14.88 -3.37 -17.11
CA GLN A 236 15.49 -2.10 -17.45
C GLN A 236 14.81 -0.88 -16.83
N ALA A 237 13.48 -0.78 -16.72
CA ALA A 237 12.84 0.34 -16.03
C ALA A 237 13.04 0.23 -14.52
N ILE A 238 12.97 -0.99 -13.99
CA ILE A 238 13.29 -1.28 -12.58
C ILE A 238 14.79 -1.08 -12.32
N ALA A 239 15.67 -1.49 -13.24
CA ALA A 239 17.11 -1.25 -13.15
C ALA A 239 17.46 0.23 -13.31
N ALA A 240 16.75 0.99 -14.14
CA ALA A 240 16.93 2.44 -14.24
C ALA A 240 16.45 3.18 -12.99
N ASP A 241 15.34 2.75 -12.37
CA ASP A 241 14.90 3.28 -11.09
C ASP A 241 15.85 2.86 -9.94
N ARG A 242 16.44 1.67 -10.00
CA ARG A 242 17.49 1.21 -9.07
C ARG A 242 18.82 1.92 -9.28
N ALA A 243 19.17 2.26 -10.52
CA ALA A 243 20.39 3.01 -10.87
C ALA A 243 20.24 4.51 -10.63
N ARG A 244 19.05 5.03 -10.38
CA ARG A 244 18.92 6.39 -9.85
C ARG A 244 19.71 6.45 -8.56
N PRO A 245 20.71 7.33 -8.46
CA PRO A 245 21.34 7.58 -7.19
C PRO A 245 20.23 7.87 -6.19
N LEU A 246 20.30 7.30 -5.01
CA LEU A 246 19.52 7.71 -3.83
C LEU A 246 19.86 9.18 -3.48
N ALA A 247 20.31 9.94 -4.48
CA ALA A 247 20.54 11.33 -4.37
C ALA A 247 19.26 11.93 -3.82
N ALA A 248 19.40 12.49 -2.65
CA ALA A 248 18.52 13.42 -1.99
C ALA A 248 17.86 14.47 -2.91
N ALA A 249 18.10 14.42 -4.20
CA ALA A 249 17.75 15.44 -5.17
C ALA A 249 16.26 15.50 -5.51
N THR A 250 15.45 14.49 -5.20
CA THR A 250 14.04 14.47 -5.60
C THR A 250 13.07 14.31 -4.44
N TRP A 251 13.55 13.90 -3.29
CA TRP A 251 12.77 13.91 -2.06
C TRP A 251 13.33 15.03 -1.18
N PRO A 252 12.51 16.01 -0.75
CA PRO A 252 12.94 16.90 0.30
C PRO A 252 13.19 15.98 1.49
N GLY A 253 14.46 15.57 1.67
CA GLY A 253 14.87 14.82 2.82
C GLY A 253 14.27 15.44 4.06
N LEU A 254 14.33 14.76 5.17
CA LEU A 254 14.11 15.41 6.45
C LEU A 254 15.09 16.59 6.47
N GLY A 255 14.69 17.74 5.94
CA GLY A 255 15.53 18.95 5.91
C GLY A 255 15.87 19.39 7.35
N ASP A 256 16.68 20.40 7.51
CA ASP A 256 17.04 21.01 8.81
C ASP A 256 15.84 21.66 9.52
N SER A 257 14.64 21.07 9.41
CA SER A 257 13.45 21.57 10.12
C SER A 257 13.43 21.05 11.55
N ASP A 258 12.87 21.83 12.47
CA ASP A 258 12.63 21.43 13.86
C ASP A 258 11.86 20.10 13.96
N GLU A 259 11.13 19.72 12.92
CA GLU A 259 10.41 18.45 12.81
C GLU A 259 11.34 17.25 12.76
N VAL A 260 12.50 17.36 12.08
CA VAL A 260 13.51 16.31 12.02
C VAL A 260 14.13 16.08 13.39
N ALA A 261 14.44 17.14 14.11
CA ALA A 261 14.96 17.05 15.48
C ALA A 261 13.99 16.33 16.42
N VAL A 262 12.68 16.44 16.15
CA VAL A 262 11.63 15.81 16.98
C VAL A 262 11.43 14.33 16.65
N PHE A 263 11.58 13.92 15.39
CA PHE A 263 11.24 12.58 14.92
C PHE A 263 12.43 11.78 14.36
N GLY A 264 13.56 12.42 14.12
CA GLY A 264 14.73 11.80 13.47
C GLY A 264 15.69 11.03 14.38
N GLY A 265 15.41 10.91 15.67
CA GLY A 265 16.28 10.28 16.65
C GLY A 265 15.53 9.55 17.78
N PRO A 266 16.27 9.03 18.79
CA PRO A 266 15.66 8.45 19.98
C PRO A 266 14.74 9.44 20.68
N ILE A 267 13.59 8.96 21.16
CA ILE A 267 12.63 9.80 21.87
C ILE A 267 13.19 10.12 23.26
N ALA A 268 13.47 11.40 23.48
CA ALA A 268 13.90 11.89 24.78
C ALA A 268 12.81 11.71 25.85
N PRO A 269 13.17 11.57 27.15
CA PRO A 269 12.18 11.57 28.22
C PRO A 269 11.27 12.78 28.15
N GLN A 270 9.96 12.56 28.39
CA GLN A 270 8.96 13.64 28.32
C GLN A 270 9.10 14.63 29.48
N GLY A 271 9.82 14.24 30.55
CA GLY A 271 9.90 15.00 31.78
C GLY A 271 8.60 14.98 32.60
N PRO A 272 8.50 15.76 33.67
CA PRO A 272 7.28 15.87 34.46
C PRO A 272 6.18 16.53 33.63
N PRO A 273 4.93 16.03 33.74
CA PRO A 273 3.81 16.63 33.02
C PRO A 273 3.55 18.05 33.52
N PRO A 274 3.25 19.00 32.62
CA PRO A 274 2.82 20.33 33.00
C PRO A 274 1.61 20.29 33.95
N PRO A 275 1.60 21.10 35.03
CA PRO A 275 0.58 21.01 36.08
C PRO A 275 -0.84 21.35 35.58
N GLN A 276 -0.97 22.08 34.47
CA GLN A 276 -2.25 22.43 33.87
C GLN A 276 -2.89 21.28 33.09
N LEU A 277 -2.15 20.20 32.78
CA LEU A 277 -2.73 19.06 32.07
C LEU A 277 -3.62 18.24 33.00
N ALA A 278 -4.82 17.93 32.53
CA ALA A 278 -5.68 16.99 33.24
C ALA A 278 -5.00 15.60 33.39
N PRO A 279 -5.27 14.82 34.45
CA PRO A 279 -4.60 13.54 34.70
C PRO A 279 -4.63 12.57 33.51
N ALA A 280 -5.70 12.56 32.72
CA ALA A 280 -5.79 11.74 31.52
C ALA A 280 -4.86 12.25 30.41
N GLN A 281 -4.59 13.55 30.36
CA GLN A 281 -3.68 14.17 29.40
C GLN A 281 -2.22 14.06 29.87
N ALA A 282 -1.98 14.01 31.17
CA ALA A 282 -0.69 13.80 31.80
C ALA A 282 -0.29 12.31 31.84
N SER A 283 -0.68 11.52 30.83
CA SER A 283 -0.41 10.09 30.76
C SER A 283 0.07 9.67 29.37
N LEU A 284 1.04 8.77 29.36
CA LEU A 284 1.59 8.16 28.14
C LEU A 284 0.90 6.83 27.77
N ARG A 285 -0.05 6.37 28.59
CA ARG A 285 -0.77 5.11 28.39
C ARG A 285 -1.81 5.22 27.27
N ALA A 286 -1.79 4.28 26.34
CA ALA A 286 -2.72 4.23 25.20
C ALA A 286 -4.19 4.24 25.64
N ARG A 287 -4.53 3.57 26.75
CA ARG A 287 -5.90 3.54 27.31
C ARG A 287 -6.46 4.92 27.68
N GLN A 288 -5.62 5.91 27.95
CA GLN A 288 -6.09 7.26 28.24
C GLN A 288 -6.46 8.03 26.97
N CYS A 289 -5.87 7.66 25.84
CA CYS A 289 -6.22 8.21 24.52
C CYS A 289 -7.60 7.72 24.06
N GLU A 290 -8.04 6.54 24.52
CA GLU A 290 -9.31 5.92 24.14
C GLU A 290 -10.52 6.80 24.44
N ARG A 291 -10.45 7.63 25.49
CA ARG A 291 -11.53 8.53 25.90
C ARG A 291 -11.99 9.48 24.77
N CYS A 292 -11.07 9.85 23.88
CA CYS A 292 -11.36 10.74 22.74
C CYS A 292 -11.09 10.05 21.39
N HIS A 293 -10.23 9.05 21.36
CA HIS A 293 -9.76 8.37 20.14
C HIS A 293 -10.08 6.87 20.15
N ALA A 294 -11.29 6.50 20.56
CA ALA A 294 -11.71 5.11 20.76
C ALA A 294 -11.54 4.25 19.48
N LYS A 295 -11.80 4.82 18.29
CA LYS A 295 -11.59 4.11 17.01
C LYS A 295 -10.12 3.78 16.82
N GLN A 296 -9.23 4.76 16.92
CA GLN A 296 -7.79 4.61 16.69
C GLN A 296 -7.17 3.63 17.69
N VAL A 297 -7.60 3.69 18.96
CA VAL A 297 -7.11 2.75 19.99
C VAL A 297 -7.57 1.32 19.71
N ARG A 298 -8.81 1.10 19.26
CA ARG A 298 -9.25 -0.25 18.85
C ARG A 298 -8.44 -0.80 17.67
N GLU A 299 -8.21 0.01 16.64
CA GLU A 299 -7.42 -0.36 15.48
C GLU A 299 -5.98 -0.70 15.88
N TRP A 300 -5.35 0.19 16.66
CA TRP A 300 -3.99 0.00 17.15
C TRP A 300 -3.87 -1.25 18.05
N ASN A 301 -4.86 -1.55 18.89
CA ASN A 301 -4.85 -2.74 19.73
C ASN A 301 -4.72 -4.05 18.93
N GLY A 302 -5.24 -4.10 17.70
CA GLY A 302 -5.08 -5.21 16.77
C GLY A 302 -3.78 -5.21 15.97
N SER A 303 -2.96 -4.14 16.08
CA SER A 303 -1.77 -3.96 15.24
C SER A 303 -0.52 -4.62 15.81
N LEU A 304 0.48 -4.85 14.94
CA LEU A 304 1.80 -5.29 15.35
C LEU A 304 2.56 -4.22 16.15
N HIS A 305 2.25 -2.95 15.99
CA HIS A 305 2.83 -1.88 16.80
C HIS A 305 2.45 -2.03 18.28
N ARG A 306 1.20 -2.38 18.59
CA ARG A 306 0.79 -2.74 19.95
C ARG A 306 1.55 -3.96 20.46
N GLY A 307 1.79 -4.92 19.60
CA GLY A 307 2.51 -6.16 19.89
C GLY A 307 4.03 -6.06 19.72
N ALA A 308 4.61 -4.88 19.52
CA ALA A 308 6.02 -4.74 19.18
C ALA A 308 6.96 -5.19 20.32
N ALA A 309 6.59 -4.98 21.58
CA ALA A 309 7.26 -5.60 22.75
C ALA A 309 6.73 -7.02 23.00
N SER A 310 6.81 -7.88 21.98
CA SER A 310 6.30 -9.25 22.01
C SER A 310 7.10 -10.16 22.94
N PRO A 311 6.51 -11.30 23.37
CA PRO A 311 7.28 -12.32 24.10
C PRO A 311 8.56 -12.73 23.37
N GLY A 312 8.54 -12.80 22.02
CA GLY A 312 9.73 -13.11 21.23
C GLY A 312 10.82 -12.05 21.36
N LEU A 313 10.45 -10.77 21.23
CA LEU A 313 11.43 -9.70 21.42
C LEU A 313 11.95 -9.66 22.87
N LEU A 314 11.06 -9.77 23.86
CA LEU A 314 11.45 -9.74 25.28
C LEU A 314 12.42 -10.90 25.58
N ALA A 315 12.11 -12.11 25.14
CA ALA A 315 12.99 -13.26 25.30
C ALA A 315 14.36 -13.04 24.64
N GLN A 316 14.38 -12.48 23.44
CA GLN A 316 15.62 -12.15 22.74
C GLN A 316 16.44 -11.09 23.50
N THR A 317 15.80 -10.02 23.92
CA THR A 317 16.48 -8.91 24.59
C THR A 317 16.92 -9.24 26.03
N GLU A 318 16.19 -10.09 26.73
CA GLU A 318 16.51 -10.44 28.13
C GLU A 318 17.53 -11.56 28.25
N TYR A 319 17.52 -12.53 27.33
CA TYR A 319 18.31 -13.74 27.46
C TYR A 319 19.36 -13.96 26.38
N GLU A 320 19.20 -13.35 25.21
CA GLU A 320 20.04 -13.65 24.04
C GLU A 320 20.96 -12.50 23.63
N LEU A 321 20.68 -11.27 24.04
CA LEU A 321 21.44 -10.09 23.63
C LEU A 321 22.14 -9.39 24.79
N PRO A 322 23.33 -8.78 24.54
CA PRO A 322 23.96 -7.87 25.48
C PRO A 322 23.05 -6.69 25.85
N ALA A 323 23.27 -6.12 27.04
CA ALA A 323 22.46 -5.00 27.53
C ALA A 323 22.49 -3.77 26.60
N THR A 324 23.60 -3.52 25.92
CA THR A 324 23.77 -2.46 24.92
C THR A 324 22.82 -2.64 23.73
N ASP A 325 22.67 -3.88 23.25
CA ASP A 325 21.81 -4.18 22.11
C ASP A 325 20.33 -4.18 22.50
N ARG A 326 20.04 -4.50 23.76
CA ARG A 326 18.67 -4.38 24.31
C ARG A 326 18.11 -2.97 24.16
N ALA A 327 18.86 -1.94 24.57
CA ALA A 327 18.43 -0.55 24.44
C ALA A 327 18.16 -0.16 22.99
N ARG A 328 18.98 -0.68 22.08
CA ARG A 328 18.84 -0.46 20.65
C ARG A 328 17.59 -1.12 20.07
N CYS A 329 17.25 -2.35 20.44
CA CYS A 329 16.00 -2.99 20.01
C CYS A 329 14.78 -2.23 20.54
N LEU A 330 14.82 -1.83 21.81
CA LEU A 330 13.72 -1.11 22.45
C LEU A 330 13.54 0.31 21.91
N SER A 331 14.56 0.95 21.30
CA SER A 331 14.39 2.26 20.67
C SER A 331 13.37 2.29 19.54
N CYS A 332 13.08 1.11 18.94
CA CYS A 332 12.02 0.95 17.93
C CYS A 332 10.79 0.23 18.49
N HIS A 333 10.99 -0.79 19.32
CA HIS A 333 9.92 -1.68 19.77
C HIS A 333 9.18 -1.21 21.03
N ALA A 334 9.78 -0.31 21.81
CA ALA A 334 9.20 0.39 22.95
C ALA A 334 9.89 1.76 23.08
N PRO A 335 9.60 2.71 22.17
CA PRO A 335 10.46 3.84 21.87
C PRO A 335 10.47 4.96 22.92
N LEU A 336 9.53 4.99 23.87
CA LEU A 336 9.53 5.99 24.93
C LEU A 336 10.57 5.64 26.00
N ALA A 337 11.37 6.61 26.40
CA ALA A 337 12.36 6.42 27.46
C ALA A 337 11.73 5.92 28.77
N GLU A 338 10.52 6.35 29.08
CA GLU A 338 9.75 5.95 30.27
C GLU A 338 9.38 4.46 30.27
N GLN A 339 9.34 3.80 29.10
CA GLN A 339 9.06 2.37 28.98
C GLN A 339 10.20 1.50 29.55
N ALA A 340 11.40 2.04 29.67
CA ALA A 340 12.52 1.31 30.27
C ALA A 340 12.25 0.97 31.75
N GLY A 341 11.65 1.89 32.50
CA GLY A 341 11.36 1.76 33.94
C GLY A 341 9.94 1.27 34.25
N ASP A 342 9.03 1.23 33.28
CA ASP A 342 7.62 0.83 33.48
C ASP A 342 7.25 -0.36 32.58
N PRO A 343 7.25 -1.59 33.12
CA PRO A 343 6.89 -2.79 32.35
C PRO A 343 5.49 -2.75 31.75
N ALA A 344 4.54 -2.12 32.43
CA ALA A 344 3.18 -2.02 31.94
C ALA A 344 3.06 -1.00 30.80
N LEU A 345 3.83 0.09 30.82
CA LEU A 345 3.93 1.02 29.71
C LEU A 345 4.70 0.37 28.54
N ARG A 346 5.75 -0.42 28.83
CA ARG A 346 6.50 -1.18 27.82
C ARG A 346 5.61 -2.17 27.10
N ALA A 347 4.68 -2.81 27.80
CA ALA A 347 3.71 -3.71 27.19
C ALA A 347 2.80 -3.04 26.15
N ASP A 348 2.72 -1.70 26.11
CA ASP A 348 2.03 -0.97 25.03
C ASP A 348 2.84 -0.93 23.71
N GLY A 349 4.08 -1.46 23.67
CA GLY A 349 4.89 -1.51 22.45
C GLY A 349 5.13 -0.13 21.85
N VAL A 350 4.95 0.01 20.53
CA VAL A 350 4.91 1.31 19.84
C VAL A 350 3.55 1.94 20.08
N SER A 351 3.45 2.70 21.18
CA SER A 351 2.20 3.26 21.68
C SER A 351 1.80 4.55 20.97
N CYS A 352 0.57 5.02 21.22
CA CYS A 352 0.10 6.32 20.75
C CYS A 352 1.09 7.44 21.11
N ALA A 353 1.59 7.46 22.34
CA ALA A 353 2.54 8.47 22.80
C ALA A 353 3.89 8.35 22.08
N GLY A 354 4.33 7.15 21.70
CA GLY A 354 5.54 6.93 20.92
C GLY A 354 5.52 7.68 19.58
N CYS A 355 4.36 7.77 18.95
CA CYS A 355 4.18 8.53 17.72
C CYS A 355 3.76 9.98 17.99
N HIS A 356 2.87 10.24 18.94
CA HIS A 356 2.14 11.50 19.03
C HIS A 356 2.54 12.44 20.17
N VAL A 357 3.49 12.09 21.05
CA VAL A 357 3.85 12.94 22.20
C VAL A 357 5.35 13.26 22.21
N ARG A 358 5.69 14.55 22.31
CA ARG A 358 7.06 15.02 22.52
C ARG A 358 7.01 16.19 23.51
N GLY A 359 7.67 16.04 24.67
CA GLY A 359 7.66 17.07 25.72
C GLY A 359 6.24 17.45 26.15
N TRP A 360 5.34 16.46 26.27
CA TRP A 360 3.91 16.63 26.57
C TRP A 360 3.10 17.40 25.52
N VAL A 361 3.74 17.84 24.44
CA VAL A 361 3.03 18.39 23.28
C VAL A 361 2.54 17.25 22.41
N ARG A 362 1.24 17.26 22.08
CA ARG A 362 0.63 16.35 21.13
C ARG A 362 0.93 16.81 19.73
N ARG A 363 1.29 15.86 18.89
CA ARG A 363 1.58 16.11 17.48
C ARG A 363 0.74 15.19 16.62
N GLY A 364 0.29 15.69 15.49
CA GLY A 364 -0.55 14.91 14.59
C GLY A 364 -0.56 15.47 13.17
N PRO A 365 -1.18 14.76 12.24
CA PRO A 365 -1.37 15.27 10.89
C PRO A 365 -2.21 16.53 10.92
N PRO A 366 -2.16 17.37 9.87
CA PRO A 366 -3.02 18.54 9.76
C PRO A 366 -4.46 18.19 10.07
N SER A 367 -5.06 18.95 10.99
CA SER A 367 -6.41 18.65 11.49
C SER A 367 -7.43 18.77 10.38
N ILE A 368 -8.33 17.83 10.38
CA ILE A 368 -9.45 17.73 9.46
C ILE A 368 -10.62 18.60 9.92
N ALA A 369 -10.66 18.93 11.21
CA ALA A 369 -11.70 19.75 11.82
C ALA A 369 -11.05 20.75 12.79
N PRO A 370 -10.56 21.90 12.30
CA PRO A 370 -9.84 22.86 13.13
C PRO A 370 -10.69 23.49 14.24
N THR A 371 -12.01 23.42 14.16
CA THR A 371 -12.92 24.21 14.98
C THR A 371 -13.66 23.44 16.06
N LEU A 372 -13.65 22.11 16.05
CA LEU A 372 -14.45 21.34 17.01
C LEU A 372 -13.74 21.02 18.33
N LEU A 373 -12.42 21.23 18.41
CA LEU A 373 -11.63 20.85 19.59
C LEU A 373 -10.48 21.83 19.86
N SER A 374 -10.72 23.13 19.86
CA SER A 374 -9.88 24.02 20.64
C SER A 374 -10.17 23.75 22.13
N LEU A 375 -9.62 22.66 22.65
CA LEU A 375 -9.48 22.51 24.09
C LEU A 375 -8.35 23.49 24.46
N PRO A 376 -8.61 24.61 25.17
CA PRO A 376 -7.63 25.67 25.43
C PRO A 376 -6.34 25.14 26.09
N ASP A 377 -6.44 24.03 26.79
CA ASP A 377 -5.38 23.41 27.56
C ASP A 377 -4.79 22.13 26.93
N TYR A 378 -5.08 21.86 25.64
CA TYR A 378 -4.57 20.68 24.95
C TYR A 378 -3.50 21.11 23.93
N PRO A 379 -2.20 21.01 24.29
CA PRO A 379 -1.12 21.46 23.41
C PRO A 379 -1.02 20.55 22.18
N LEU A 380 -1.61 20.97 21.09
CA LEU A 380 -1.60 20.27 19.82
C LEU A 380 -0.80 21.05 18.77
N VAL A 381 0.18 20.41 18.17
CA VAL A 381 0.93 20.89 17.00
C VAL A 381 0.65 19.98 15.82
N THR A 382 0.26 20.56 14.70
CA THR A 382 0.03 19.82 13.46
C THR A 382 1.26 19.89 12.55
N THR A 383 1.57 18.76 11.91
CA THR A 383 2.67 18.65 10.96
C THR A 383 2.33 17.70 9.82
N GLY A 384 2.77 18.03 8.60
CA GLY A 384 2.64 17.18 7.42
C GLY A 384 3.50 15.92 7.46
N LEU A 385 4.40 15.80 8.42
CA LEU A 385 5.31 14.65 8.52
C LEU A 385 4.55 13.31 8.69
N TYR A 386 3.40 13.33 9.36
CA TYR A 386 2.56 12.13 9.51
C TYR A 386 1.99 11.57 8.21
N GLU A 387 1.98 12.37 7.14
CA GLU A 387 1.55 11.97 5.79
C GLU A 387 2.73 11.56 4.90
N ARG A 388 3.96 11.51 5.46
CA ARG A 388 5.19 11.21 4.73
C ARG A 388 5.83 9.94 5.24
N SER A 389 6.42 9.18 4.32
CA SER A 389 7.18 7.96 4.64
C SER A 389 8.38 8.20 5.55
N ASP A 390 8.92 9.41 5.57
CA ASP A 390 10.02 9.81 6.47
C ASP A 390 9.68 9.58 7.95
N PHE A 391 8.40 9.67 8.30
CA PHE A 391 7.94 9.37 9.65
C PHE A 391 8.20 7.91 10.08
N CYS A 392 8.23 7.00 9.13
CA CYS A 392 8.47 5.56 9.36
C CYS A 392 9.95 5.20 9.39
N LEU A 393 10.80 6.06 8.78
CA LEU A 393 12.23 5.84 8.59
C LEU A 393 12.98 5.44 9.86
N PRO A 394 12.83 6.11 11.03
CA PRO A 394 13.65 5.82 12.21
C PRO A 394 13.56 4.38 12.71
N CYS A 395 12.42 3.70 12.47
CA CYS A 395 12.17 2.33 12.91
C CYS A 395 12.18 1.31 11.76
N HIS A 396 11.91 1.75 10.51
CA HIS A 396 11.80 0.85 9.36
C HIS A 396 13.02 0.89 8.43
N GLN A 397 14.17 1.37 8.94
CA GLN A 397 15.46 1.33 8.26
C GLN A 397 16.59 1.15 9.28
N LEU A 398 17.36 0.09 9.14
CA LEU A 398 18.62 -0.05 9.89
C LEU A 398 19.77 0.62 9.13
N PRO A 399 20.76 1.16 9.85
CA PRO A 399 21.92 1.78 9.22
C PRO A 399 22.82 0.72 8.53
N PRO A 400 23.66 1.14 7.56
CA PRO A 400 24.54 0.23 6.82
C PRO A 400 25.51 -0.60 7.70
N ARG A 401 25.89 -0.09 8.88
CA ARG A 401 26.73 -0.85 9.83
C ARG A 401 26.06 -2.13 10.35
N ASP A 402 24.73 -2.24 10.21
CA ASP A 402 23.94 -3.40 10.62
C ASP A 402 23.65 -4.34 9.44
N ALA A 403 24.47 -4.24 8.40
CA ALA A 403 24.32 -5.07 7.21
C ALA A 403 24.77 -6.50 7.48
N VAL A 404 23.98 -7.44 6.96
CA VAL A 404 24.31 -8.86 6.85
C VAL A 404 24.39 -9.17 5.36
N ALA A 405 25.48 -9.77 4.92
CA ALA A 405 25.77 -10.00 3.50
C ALA A 405 25.62 -8.71 2.63
N GLY A 406 26.07 -7.57 3.17
CA GLY A 406 26.06 -6.28 2.48
C GLY A 406 24.72 -5.53 2.48
N ARG A 407 23.69 -6.03 3.20
CA ARG A 407 22.34 -5.45 3.22
C ARG A 407 21.79 -5.41 4.64
N PRO A 408 21.23 -4.26 5.12
CA PRO A 408 20.58 -4.21 6.44
C PRO A 408 19.49 -5.28 6.59
N LEU A 409 19.32 -5.81 7.80
CA LEU A 409 18.23 -6.78 8.09
C LEU A 409 16.84 -6.15 7.88
N LEU A 410 16.75 -4.85 8.05
CA LEU A 410 15.55 -4.04 7.82
C LEU A 410 15.94 -2.89 6.90
N ASP A 411 15.49 -2.95 5.65
CA ASP A 411 15.88 -2.04 4.56
C ASP A 411 14.66 -1.42 3.86
N THR A 412 13.50 -1.47 4.50
CA THR A 412 12.18 -1.17 3.93
C THR A 412 12.08 0.22 3.33
N TYR A 413 12.59 1.23 4.06
CA TYR A 413 12.51 2.62 3.59
C TYR A 413 13.36 2.84 2.33
N ARG A 414 14.58 2.30 2.29
CA ARG A 414 15.46 2.41 1.12
C ARG A 414 14.91 1.64 -0.07
N GLU A 415 14.31 0.46 0.16
CA GLU A 415 13.64 -0.31 -0.89
C GLU A 415 12.45 0.48 -1.48
N TRP A 416 11.65 1.15 -0.63
CA TRP A 416 10.57 2.02 -1.06
C TRP A 416 11.07 3.25 -1.82
N LEU A 417 12.17 3.89 -1.37
CA LEU A 417 12.80 5.01 -2.09
C LEU A 417 13.23 4.62 -3.51
N ALA A 418 13.77 3.40 -3.66
CA ALA A 418 14.19 2.87 -4.94
C ALA A 418 13.03 2.27 -5.75
N GLY A 419 11.86 2.15 -5.15
CA GLY A 419 10.69 1.52 -5.73
C GLY A 419 9.85 2.44 -6.62
N PRO A 420 8.77 1.92 -7.20
CA PRO A 420 7.95 2.63 -8.19
C PRO A 420 7.01 3.68 -7.59
N TYR A 421 6.86 3.74 -6.26
CA TYR A 421 5.81 4.54 -5.62
C TYR A 421 6.23 5.95 -5.25
N LEU A 422 7.50 6.19 -4.90
CA LEU A 422 7.99 7.51 -4.58
C LEU A 422 7.74 8.53 -5.72
N PRO A 423 8.07 8.23 -7.00
CA PRO A 423 7.79 9.15 -8.10
C PRO A 423 6.29 9.44 -8.28
N ARG A 424 5.42 8.59 -7.75
CA ARG A 424 3.95 8.71 -7.79
C ARG A 424 3.37 9.36 -6.54
N GLY A 425 4.21 9.77 -5.59
CA GLY A 425 3.79 10.35 -4.32
C GLY A 425 3.06 9.40 -3.38
N VAL A 426 3.16 8.07 -3.64
CA VAL A 426 2.54 7.07 -2.77
C VAL A 426 3.44 6.83 -1.57
N GLN A 427 2.93 7.14 -0.39
CA GLN A 427 3.61 7.04 0.89
C GLN A 427 3.27 5.71 1.60
N CYS A 428 4.06 5.34 2.60
CA CYS A 428 3.80 4.15 3.43
C CYS A 428 2.38 4.14 4.00
N GLN A 429 1.93 5.31 4.45
CA GLN A 429 0.61 5.50 5.05
C GLN A 429 -0.56 5.18 4.11
N HIS A 430 -0.38 5.34 2.79
CA HIS A 430 -1.45 5.04 1.83
C HIS A 430 -1.84 3.57 1.79
N CYS A 431 -0.90 2.68 2.10
CA CYS A 431 -1.15 1.22 2.14
C CYS A 431 -1.32 0.71 3.56
N HIS A 432 -0.50 1.19 4.52
CA HIS A 432 -0.46 0.65 5.89
C HIS A 432 -1.36 1.37 6.89
N LEU A 433 -1.76 2.62 6.60
CA LEU A 433 -2.71 3.42 7.40
C LEU A 433 -3.78 4.05 6.49
N PRO A 434 -4.47 3.26 5.64
CA PRO A 434 -5.43 3.82 4.70
C PRO A 434 -6.49 4.61 5.48
N ASN A 435 -6.84 5.80 4.99
CA ASN A 435 -7.79 6.69 5.66
C ASN A 435 -7.41 7.04 7.12
N ARG A 436 -6.11 7.04 7.44
CA ARG A 436 -5.58 7.24 8.81
C ARG A 436 -6.05 6.18 9.81
N GLU A 437 -6.34 4.98 9.35
CA GLU A 437 -6.58 3.83 10.20
C GLU A 437 -5.27 3.39 10.87
N HIS A 438 -5.38 2.96 12.14
CA HIS A 438 -4.21 2.60 12.95
C HIS A 438 -4.01 1.07 13.06
N SER A 439 -4.62 0.31 12.16
CA SER A 439 -4.45 -1.15 12.07
C SER A 439 -3.05 -1.55 11.58
N MET A 440 -2.39 -0.68 10.80
CA MET A 440 -1.01 -0.87 10.32
C MET A 440 -0.78 -2.27 9.77
N LEU A 441 -1.67 -2.69 8.86
CA LEU A 441 -1.69 -4.03 8.29
C LEU A 441 -0.44 -4.31 7.45
N GLY A 442 0.01 -5.55 7.46
CA GLY A 442 1.20 -6.00 6.74
C GLY A 442 1.18 -7.50 6.51
N VAL A 443 2.34 -8.16 6.58
CA VAL A 443 2.49 -9.58 6.26
C VAL A 443 1.68 -10.53 7.17
N HIS A 444 1.23 -10.07 8.35
CA HIS A 444 0.34 -10.84 9.24
C HIS A 444 -1.13 -10.75 8.84
N ASP A 445 -1.48 -9.87 7.93
CA ASP A 445 -2.83 -9.77 7.38
C ASP A 445 -2.89 -10.43 6.01
N PRO A 446 -3.67 -11.52 5.86
CA PRO A 446 -3.73 -12.27 4.61
C PRO A 446 -4.22 -11.46 3.42
N ASP A 447 -5.15 -10.52 3.64
CA ASP A 447 -5.73 -9.74 2.55
C ASP A 447 -4.76 -8.68 2.05
N THR A 448 -4.02 -8.03 2.95
CA THR A 448 -2.93 -7.11 2.61
C THR A 448 -1.84 -7.83 1.82
N PHE A 449 -1.44 -9.03 2.25
CA PHE A 449 -0.44 -9.81 1.53
C PHE A 449 -0.93 -10.22 0.13
N ARG A 450 -2.18 -10.68 -0.01
CA ARG A 450 -2.78 -11.04 -1.31
C ARG A 450 -2.81 -9.88 -2.30
N GLN A 451 -2.99 -8.65 -1.82
CA GLN A 451 -2.96 -7.45 -2.67
C GLN A 451 -1.55 -7.15 -3.22
N ALA A 452 -0.51 -7.61 -2.52
CA ALA A 452 0.87 -7.39 -2.92
C ALA A 452 1.37 -8.36 -3.99
N VAL A 453 0.72 -9.52 -4.17
CA VAL A 453 1.22 -10.61 -5.04
C VAL A 453 0.26 -11.01 -6.14
N GLN A 454 0.83 -11.52 -7.22
CA GLN A 454 0.10 -12.23 -8.26
C GLN A 454 0.75 -13.58 -8.51
N LEU A 455 -0.01 -14.66 -8.31
CA LEU A 455 0.41 -16.00 -8.65
C LEU A 455 -0.14 -16.37 -10.03
N THR A 456 0.70 -16.85 -10.94
CA THR A 456 0.28 -17.49 -12.21
C THR A 456 0.80 -18.92 -12.24
N THR A 457 0.01 -19.83 -12.80
CA THR A 457 0.30 -21.27 -12.73
C THR A 457 0.01 -21.94 -14.07
N ASP A 458 0.84 -22.93 -14.45
CA ASP A 458 0.64 -23.83 -15.60
C ASP A 458 1.06 -25.25 -15.20
N ALA A 459 0.35 -26.24 -15.72
CA ALA A 459 0.72 -27.63 -15.57
C ALA A 459 0.40 -28.42 -16.84
N HIS A 460 1.38 -29.14 -17.34
CA HIS A 460 1.20 -29.94 -18.55
C HIS A 460 2.02 -31.23 -18.54
N ARG A 461 1.55 -32.21 -19.33
CA ARG A 461 2.23 -33.47 -19.59
C ARG A 461 2.73 -33.52 -21.02
N ARG A 462 3.99 -33.88 -21.21
CA ARG A 462 4.61 -34.13 -22.52
C ARG A 462 5.57 -35.32 -22.42
N ALA A 463 5.43 -36.28 -23.33
CA ALA A 463 6.27 -37.50 -23.39
C ALA A 463 6.45 -38.16 -22.01
N GLY A 464 5.36 -38.30 -21.24
CA GLY A 464 5.34 -38.95 -19.93
C GLY A 464 5.87 -38.10 -18.77
N THR A 465 6.44 -36.92 -19.06
CA THR A 465 6.90 -35.97 -18.02
C THR A 465 5.81 -34.97 -17.71
N VAL A 466 5.50 -34.75 -16.43
CA VAL A 466 4.63 -33.68 -15.97
C VAL A 466 5.51 -32.51 -15.55
N THR A 467 5.26 -31.35 -16.13
CA THR A 467 5.89 -30.09 -15.74
C THR A 467 4.85 -29.18 -15.11
N ALA A 468 5.14 -28.69 -13.91
CA ALA A 468 4.37 -27.64 -13.25
C ALA A 468 5.22 -26.37 -13.12
N VAL A 469 4.63 -25.24 -13.42
CA VAL A 469 5.29 -23.92 -13.37
C VAL A 469 4.42 -22.96 -12.58
N ALA A 470 5.01 -22.26 -11.63
CA ALA A 470 4.39 -21.18 -10.91
C ALA A 470 5.27 -19.92 -11.03
N ALA A 471 4.66 -18.78 -11.34
CA ALA A 471 5.34 -17.50 -11.29
C ALA A 471 4.61 -16.59 -10.29
N LEU A 472 5.36 -16.09 -9.31
CA LEU A 472 4.90 -15.17 -8.29
C LEU A 472 5.52 -13.80 -8.53
N THR A 473 4.68 -12.80 -8.71
CA THR A 473 5.09 -11.42 -8.99
C THR A 473 4.72 -10.51 -7.83
N ASN A 474 5.63 -9.65 -7.40
CA ASN A 474 5.34 -8.54 -6.50
C ASN A 474 4.68 -7.41 -7.29
N ILE A 475 3.36 -7.32 -7.25
CA ILE A 475 2.58 -6.35 -8.04
C ILE A 475 2.15 -5.12 -7.23
N GLY A 476 2.15 -5.19 -5.91
CA GLY A 476 1.53 -4.18 -5.06
C GLY A 476 2.41 -3.62 -3.95
N ALA A 477 3.44 -4.34 -3.48
CA ALA A 477 4.33 -3.80 -2.46
C ALA A 477 5.36 -2.84 -3.06
N GLY A 478 5.58 -1.69 -2.41
CA GLY A 478 6.57 -0.69 -2.80
C GLY A 478 8.00 -1.03 -2.36
N HIS A 479 8.19 -2.17 -1.75
CA HIS A 479 9.43 -2.71 -1.20
C HIS A 479 9.54 -4.19 -1.55
N ALA A 480 10.68 -4.81 -1.26
CA ALA A 480 10.82 -6.26 -1.45
C ALA A 480 9.77 -7.04 -0.63
N LEU A 481 9.36 -8.17 -1.11
CA LEU A 481 8.36 -9.01 -0.48
C LEU A 481 8.93 -10.38 -0.12
N PRO A 482 8.96 -10.70 1.18
CA PRO A 482 8.77 -9.81 2.33
C PRO A 482 9.95 -8.84 2.50
N THR A 483 9.74 -7.66 3.13
CA THR A 483 10.79 -6.63 3.20
C THR A 483 11.82 -6.84 4.32
N THR A 484 11.48 -7.61 5.36
CA THR A 484 12.35 -7.87 6.51
C THR A 484 12.85 -9.31 6.51
N ALA A 485 13.76 -9.63 7.43
CA ALA A 485 14.29 -10.98 7.59
C ALA A 485 13.37 -11.90 8.43
N THR A 486 12.35 -11.36 9.10
CA THR A 486 11.48 -12.14 9.99
C THR A 486 10.53 -13.06 9.23
N PRO A 487 9.77 -12.60 8.23
CA PRO A 487 8.81 -13.44 7.54
C PRO A 487 9.44 -14.25 6.40
N ALA A 488 8.76 -15.33 6.06
CA ALA A 488 8.98 -16.06 4.82
C ALA A 488 7.65 -16.51 4.22
N ALA A 489 7.62 -16.66 2.89
CA ALA A 489 6.56 -17.37 2.21
C ALA A 489 7.11 -18.62 1.55
N TRP A 490 6.24 -19.61 1.36
CA TRP A 490 6.60 -20.88 0.76
C TRP A 490 5.69 -21.15 -0.44
N LEU A 491 6.28 -21.28 -1.62
CA LEU A 491 5.60 -21.71 -2.81
C LEU A 491 5.78 -23.22 -2.99
N THR A 492 4.72 -23.97 -2.80
CA THR A 492 4.73 -25.43 -2.88
C THR A 492 4.00 -25.88 -4.13
N LEU A 493 4.64 -26.74 -4.92
CA LEU A 493 4.09 -27.40 -6.09
C LEU A 493 3.98 -28.89 -5.79
N SER A 494 2.77 -29.47 -5.88
CA SER A 494 2.51 -30.89 -5.61
C SER A 494 1.65 -31.48 -6.72
N LEU A 495 1.93 -32.73 -7.11
CA LEU A 495 1.04 -33.48 -7.99
C LEU A 495 0.03 -34.26 -7.16
N LEU A 496 -1.22 -34.28 -7.63
CA LEU A 496 -2.34 -35.01 -7.01
C LEU A 496 -2.85 -36.07 -7.96
N ASP A 497 -3.30 -37.19 -7.39
CA ASP A 497 -4.03 -38.27 -8.09
C ASP A 497 -5.49 -37.88 -8.37
N ALA A 498 -6.24 -38.76 -8.98
CA ALA A 498 -7.66 -38.57 -9.28
C ALA A 498 -8.57 -38.45 -8.04
N ARG A 499 -8.05 -38.81 -6.85
CA ARG A 499 -8.77 -38.69 -5.57
C ARG A 499 -8.36 -37.38 -4.83
N GLY A 500 -7.50 -36.55 -5.44
CA GLY A 500 -6.99 -35.32 -4.84
C GLY A 500 -5.93 -35.56 -3.78
N GLN A 501 -5.34 -36.76 -3.69
CA GLN A 501 -4.28 -37.09 -2.74
C GLN A 501 -2.91 -36.77 -3.31
N PRO A 502 -2.00 -36.18 -2.51
CA PRO A 502 -0.63 -35.89 -2.95
C PRO A 502 0.12 -37.17 -3.31
N ILE A 503 0.76 -37.17 -4.47
CA ILE A 503 1.60 -38.29 -4.93
C ILE A 503 2.94 -38.25 -4.18
N PRO A 504 3.34 -39.32 -3.46
CA PRO A 504 4.58 -39.35 -2.71
C PRO A 504 5.82 -39.04 -3.56
N GLY A 505 6.64 -38.10 -3.09
CA GLY A 505 7.86 -37.65 -3.78
C GLY A 505 7.61 -36.74 -5.01
N ALA A 506 6.34 -36.33 -5.26
CA ALA A 506 5.99 -35.39 -6.31
C ALA A 506 5.62 -34.00 -5.75
N THR A 507 6.37 -33.57 -4.74
CA THR A 507 6.25 -32.23 -4.15
C THR A 507 7.60 -31.52 -4.21
N THR A 508 7.59 -30.22 -4.50
CA THR A 508 8.71 -29.31 -4.37
C THR A 508 8.28 -28.05 -3.62
N ARG A 509 9.20 -27.47 -2.85
CA ARG A 509 8.93 -26.27 -2.04
C ARG A 509 10.02 -25.25 -2.27
N TYR A 510 9.65 -24.01 -2.49
CA TYR A 510 10.55 -22.89 -2.69
C TYR A 510 10.29 -21.82 -1.63
N ARG A 511 11.35 -21.37 -0.96
CA ARG A 511 11.29 -20.32 0.06
C ARG A 511 11.42 -18.96 -0.60
N ILE A 512 10.61 -18.01 -0.17
CA ILE A 512 10.66 -16.61 -0.54
C ILE A 512 10.88 -15.82 0.75
N GLY A 513 12.02 -15.13 0.85
CA GLY A 513 12.45 -14.42 2.04
C GLY A 513 13.95 -14.41 2.23
N ARG A 514 14.44 -13.70 3.24
CA ARG A 514 15.84 -13.77 3.67
C ARG A 514 16.03 -14.96 4.61
N ASP A 515 16.90 -15.88 4.25
CA ASP A 515 17.25 -17.02 5.11
C ASP A 515 18.43 -16.63 5.99
N VAL A 516 18.11 -16.11 7.18
CA VAL A 516 19.08 -15.64 8.16
C VAL A 516 19.01 -16.45 9.44
N TRP A 517 20.14 -16.53 10.15
CA TRP A 517 20.21 -17.09 11.51
C TRP A 517 21.14 -16.26 12.39
N PHE A 518 21.01 -16.46 13.70
CA PHE A 518 21.79 -15.78 14.73
C PHE A 518 22.39 -16.80 15.71
N ASP A 519 23.71 -16.81 15.83
CA ASP A 519 24.49 -17.67 16.76
C ASP A 519 25.45 -16.88 17.67
N GLY A 520 25.17 -15.59 17.84
CA GLY A 520 26.04 -14.58 18.43
C GLY A 520 26.40 -13.51 17.40
N GLN A 521 26.31 -13.86 16.12
CA GLN A 521 26.43 -12.97 14.98
C GLN A 521 25.31 -13.28 13.97
N TRP A 522 24.99 -12.31 13.14
CA TRP A 522 24.02 -12.50 12.06
C TRP A 522 24.69 -13.10 10.83
N HIS A 523 24.06 -14.09 10.26
CA HIS A 523 24.45 -14.75 9.02
C HIS A 523 23.29 -14.81 8.06
N GLU A 524 23.58 -14.86 6.75
CA GLU A 524 22.58 -15.04 5.68
C GLU A 524 23.02 -16.19 4.78
N ARG A 525 22.10 -17.12 4.49
CA ARG A 525 22.30 -18.22 3.54
C ARG A 525 21.81 -17.84 2.16
N ALA A 526 20.69 -17.15 2.08
CA ALA A 526 20.07 -16.76 0.83
C ALA A 526 19.11 -15.55 1.01
N ASP A 527 18.99 -14.75 -0.04
CA ASP A 527 17.96 -13.71 -0.18
C ASP A 527 17.17 -13.98 -1.46
N THR A 528 15.95 -14.50 -1.31
CA THR A 528 15.02 -14.86 -2.38
C THR A 528 13.77 -13.99 -2.36
N ARG A 529 13.84 -12.83 -1.72
CA ARG A 529 12.75 -11.86 -1.69
C ARG A 529 12.46 -11.32 -3.10
N ILE A 530 11.24 -10.90 -3.32
CA ILE A 530 10.78 -10.42 -4.62
C ILE A 530 10.70 -8.89 -4.58
N PRO A 531 11.62 -8.15 -5.22
CA PRO A 531 11.54 -6.71 -5.35
C PRO A 531 10.27 -6.25 -6.07
N PRO A 532 9.87 -4.96 -5.94
CA PRO A 532 8.71 -4.40 -6.62
C PRO A 532 8.75 -4.65 -8.14
N GLY A 533 7.66 -5.18 -8.69
CA GLY A 533 7.52 -5.48 -10.11
C GLY A 533 8.28 -6.72 -10.59
N GLU A 534 9.09 -7.35 -9.76
CA GLU A 534 9.84 -8.56 -10.15
C GLU A 534 9.01 -9.84 -9.97
N THR A 535 9.43 -10.88 -10.68
CA THR A 535 8.79 -12.19 -10.68
C THR A 535 9.81 -13.27 -10.34
N VAL A 536 9.47 -14.15 -9.41
CA VAL A 536 10.15 -15.43 -9.23
C VAL A 536 9.37 -16.53 -9.94
N THR A 537 10.07 -17.34 -10.73
CA THR A 537 9.47 -18.50 -11.40
C THR A 537 10.06 -19.79 -10.84
N VAL A 538 9.17 -20.66 -10.36
CA VAL A 538 9.49 -21.99 -9.86
C VAL A 538 8.91 -23.01 -10.84
N ALA A 539 9.77 -23.80 -11.45
CA ALA A 539 9.38 -24.87 -12.37
C ALA A 539 9.91 -26.22 -11.86
N ARG A 540 9.10 -27.24 -11.94
CA ARG A 540 9.49 -28.61 -11.62
C ARG A 540 8.95 -29.58 -12.66
N ALA A 541 9.83 -30.47 -13.10
CA ALA A 541 9.48 -31.59 -13.96
C ALA A 541 9.62 -32.91 -13.16
N TRP A 542 8.62 -33.77 -13.31
CA TRP A 542 8.63 -35.13 -12.74
C TRP A 542 8.46 -36.13 -13.89
N THR A 543 9.39 -37.08 -13.97
CA THR A 543 9.42 -38.09 -15.03
C THR A 543 8.46 -39.26 -14.76
N ALA A 544 8.16 -40.02 -15.80
CA ALA A 544 7.26 -41.18 -15.76
C ALA A 544 7.60 -42.19 -14.66
N GLY A 545 6.59 -42.91 -14.17
CA GLY A 545 6.64 -43.83 -13.03
C GLY A 545 5.98 -43.26 -11.79
N ARG A 546 6.32 -42.03 -11.39
CA ARG A 546 5.64 -41.34 -10.26
C ARG A 546 4.48 -40.45 -10.67
N THR A 547 4.35 -40.14 -11.96
CA THR A 547 3.40 -39.17 -12.47
C THR A 547 2.29 -39.74 -13.30
N ALA A 548 2.27 -41.08 -13.53
CA ALA A 548 1.26 -41.73 -14.35
C ALA A 548 -0.17 -41.45 -13.84
N GLU A 549 -0.34 -41.42 -12.52
CA GLU A 549 -1.62 -41.22 -11.85
C GLU A 549 -1.97 -39.74 -11.61
N ALA A 550 -1.05 -38.82 -11.93
CA ALA A 550 -1.26 -37.41 -11.69
C ALA A 550 -2.31 -36.81 -12.64
N THR A 551 -3.34 -36.23 -12.09
CA THR A 551 -4.41 -35.56 -12.85
C THR A 551 -4.39 -34.03 -12.63
N THR A 552 -3.85 -33.59 -11.49
CA THR A 552 -3.90 -32.20 -11.04
C THR A 552 -2.56 -31.79 -10.46
N ALA A 553 -2.14 -30.57 -10.71
CA ALA A 553 -1.05 -29.92 -9.99
C ALA A 553 -1.63 -28.90 -9.00
N ARG A 554 -1.28 -29.03 -7.73
CA ARG A 554 -1.64 -28.08 -6.68
C ARG A 554 -0.48 -27.12 -6.44
N PHE A 555 -0.81 -25.83 -6.41
CA PHE A 555 0.10 -24.73 -6.09
C PHE A 555 -0.41 -24.07 -4.81
N THR A 556 0.44 -24.03 -3.78
CA THR A 556 0.09 -23.43 -2.49
C THR A 556 1.11 -22.36 -2.15
N LEU A 557 0.63 -21.16 -1.89
CA LEU A 557 1.42 -20.06 -1.33
C LEU A 557 1.08 -19.94 0.15
N GLU A 558 1.97 -20.41 0.99
CA GLU A 558 1.86 -20.38 2.44
C GLU A 558 2.77 -19.29 3.00
N VAL A 559 2.29 -18.50 3.95
CA VAL A 559 3.03 -17.40 4.57
C VAL A 559 3.24 -17.70 6.05
N HIS A 560 4.48 -17.55 6.48
CA HIS A 560 4.93 -17.64 7.87
C HIS A 560 5.45 -16.28 8.31
N PRO A 561 4.60 -15.42 8.85
CA PRO A 561 4.97 -14.05 9.20
C PRO A 561 6.11 -13.94 10.20
N ASP A 562 6.28 -14.94 11.06
CA ASP A 562 7.29 -14.99 12.10
C ASP A 562 8.30 -16.13 11.90
N ALA A 563 8.60 -16.52 10.65
CA ALA A 563 9.44 -17.67 10.29
C ALA A 563 10.82 -17.68 10.98
N PHE A 564 11.46 -16.50 11.14
CA PHE A 564 12.72 -16.40 11.87
C PHE A 564 12.54 -16.79 13.34
N TYR A 565 11.53 -16.26 14.01
CA TYR A 565 11.30 -16.54 15.44
C TYR A 565 10.89 -18.00 15.69
N GLU A 566 10.14 -18.59 14.76
CA GLU A 566 9.82 -20.02 14.82
C GLU A 566 11.09 -20.88 14.89
N GLN A 567 12.01 -20.69 13.94
CA GLN A 567 13.27 -21.42 13.91
C GLN A 567 14.15 -21.09 15.13
N PHE A 568 14.23 -19.81 15.47
CA PHE A 568 15.07 -19.30 16.56
C PHE A 568 14.67 -19.91 17.91
N TYR A 569 13.38 -19.90 18.24
CA TYR A 569 12.91 -20.42 19.53
C TYR A 569 12.74 -21.94 19.56
N ALA A 570 12.42 -22.58 18.44
CA ALA A 570 12.45 -24.03 18.35
C ALA A 570 13.83 -24.60 18.70
N ALA A 571 14.91 -23.96 18.21
CA ALA A 571 16.27 -24.35 18.52
C ALA A 571 16.69 -24.06 19.98
N ARG A 572 16.17 -23.03 20.61
CA ARG A 572 16.57 -22.56 21.96
C ARG A 572 15.76 -23.14 23.11
N LEU A 573 14.50 -23.44 22.87
CA LEU A 573 13.58 -23.96 23.89
C LEU A 573 14.10 -25.18 24.66
N PRO A 574 14.78 -26.18 24.02
CA PRO A 574 15.38 -27.30 24.73
C PRO A 574 16.47 -26.90 25.72
N HIS A 575 17.11 -25.74 25.49
CA HIS A 575 18.25 -25.24 26.26
C HIS A 575 17.90 -24.13 27.24
N ALA A 576 16.58 -23.87 27.47
CA ALA A 576 16.13 -22.87 28.43
C ALA A 576 16.60 -23.18 29.85
N ARG A 577 17.22 -22.18 30.52
CA ARG A 577 17.94 -22.31 31.78
C ARG A 577 17.03 -22.33 33.00
N ASP A 578 15.93 -21.60 32.92
CA ASP A 578 15.00 -21.45 34.03
C ASP A 578 13.54 -21.45 33.53
N PRO A 579 12.53 -21.58 34.44
CA PRO A 579 11.12 -21.62 34.07
C PRO A 579 10.62 -20.36 33.38
N ALA A 580 11.11 -19.17 33.72
CA ALA A 580 10.65 -17.90 33.16
C ALA A 580 11.13 -17.77 31.71
N GLN A 581 12.41 -18.06 31.46
CA GLN A 581 12.99 -18.14 30.11
C GLN A 581 12.23 -19.17 29.26
N ARG A 582 11.99 -20.36 29.80
CA ARG A 582 11.23 -21.41 29.10
C ARG A 582 9.83 -20.95 28.73
N ALA A 583 9.12 -20.29 29.65
CA ALA A 583 7.78 -19.77 29.39
C ALA A 583 7.75 -18.72 28.28
N LEU A 584 8.72 -17.80 28.26
CA LEU A 584 8.82 -16.81 27.20
C LEU A 584 9.13 -17.45 25.83
N TYR A 585 10.04 -18.44 25.78
CA TYR A 585 10.36 -19.16 24.53
C TYR A 585 9.15 -19.94 24.02
N GLN A 586 8.40 -20.59 24.91
CA GLN A 586 7.16 -21.30 24.54
C GLN A 586 6.11 -20.33 23.98
N GLN A 587 5.90 -19.19 24.64
CA GLN A 587 4.96 -18.15 24.16
C GLN A 587 5.40 -17.59 22.80
N ALA A 588 6.69 -17.30 22.63
CA ALA A 588 7.23 -16.79 21.38
C ALA A 588 7.06 -17.80 20.23
N LEU A 589 7.37 -19.07 20.48
CA LEU A 589 7.23 -20.15 19.49
C LEU A 589 5.74 -20.37 19.14
N ALA A 590 4.86 -20.44 20.13
CA ALA A 590 3.43 -20.62 19.92
C ALA A 590 2.83 -19.48 19.10
N ARG A 591 3.24 -18.23 19.37
CA ARG A 591 2.81 -17.08 18.58
C ARG A 591 3.30 -17.17 17.15
N ALA A 592 4.58 -17.53 16.95
CA ALA A 592 5.15 -17.63 15.61
C ALA A 592 4.48 -18.72 14.77
N THR A 593 4.31 -19.92 15.32
CA THR A 593 3.62 -21.02 14.62
C THR A 593 2.15 -20.76 14.40
N GLY A 594 1.48 -20.05 15.30
CA GLY A 594 0.07 -19.67 15.19
C GLY A 594 -0.21 -18.56 14.17
N SER A 595 0.82 -17.92 13.62
CA SER A 595 0.68 -16.83 12.64
C SER A 595 0.59 -17.31 11.18
N HIS A 596 0.80 -18.61 10.92
CA HIS A 596 0.81 -19.17 9.56
C HIS A 596 -0.56 -19.09 8.89
N TYR A 597 -0.53 -18.84 7.57
CA TYR A 597 -1.76 -18.90 6.75
C TYR A 597 -1.45 -19.25 5.29
N ILE A 598 -2.47 -19.76 4.60
CA ILE A 598 -2.43 -19.97 3.16
C ILE A 598 -2.93 -18.67 2.50
N ALA A 599 -2.03 -17.98 1.80
CA ALA A 599 -2.37 -16.80 1.04
C ALA A 599 -3.16 -17.17 -0.22
N GLU A 600 -2.72 -18.21 -0.93
CA GLU A 600 -3.38 -18.66 -2.14
C GLU A 600 -3.16 -20.16 -2.35
N GLN A 601 -4.18 -20.85 -2.87
CA GLN A 601 -4.09 -22.23 -3.34
C GLN A 601 -4.82 -22.37 -4.67
N ARG A 602 -4.17 -23.02 -5.62
CA ARG A 602 -4.74 -23.31 -6.96
C ARG A 602 -4.53 -24.75 -7.33
N ASP A 603 -5.60 -25.40 -7.79
CA ASP A 603 -5.58 -26.72 -8.39
C ASP A 603 -5.74 -26.57 -9.91
N VAL A 604 -4.72 -26.99 -10.65
CA VAL A 604 -4.65 -26.86 -12.11
C VAL A 604 -4.68 -28.24 -12.74
N PRO A 605 -5.66 -28.55 -13.58
CA PRO A 605 -5.68 -29.81 -14.34
C PRO A 605 -4.43 -29.92 -15.23
N ILE A 606 -3.83 -31.11 -15.30
CA ILE A 606 -2.62 -31.34 -16.09
C ILE A 606 -3.03 -31.53 -17.55
N ALA A 607 -2.78 -30.49 -18.36
CA ALA A 607 -3.05 -30.51 -19.79
C ALA A 607 -2.07 -31.43 -20.55
N THR A 608 -2.54 -32.24 -21.49
CA THR A 608 -1.66 -32.99 -22.38
C THR A 608 -1.25 -32.12 -23.55
N LYS A 609 0.04 -31.79 -23.65
CA LYS A 609 0.62 -31.09 -24.81
C LYS A 609 1.29 -32.12 -25.74
N ARG A 610 0.94 -32.06 -27.01
CA ARG A 610 1.52 -32.92 -28.07
C ARG A 610 2.95 -32.50 -28.40
#